data_b1ea9fdfe22a268ed0594c48437e4e19
#
_entry.id   b1ea9fdfe22a268ed0594c48437e4e19
#
_cell.length_a   1.000
_cell.length_b   1.000
_cell.length_c   1.000
_cell.angle_alpha   90.00
_cell.angle_beta   90.00
_cell.angle_gamma   90.00
#
_symmetry.space_group_name_H-M   'P 1'
#
loop_
_entity.id
_entity.type
_entity.pdbx_description
1 polymer ?
#
loop_
_entity_poly.entity_id
_entity_poly.type
_entity_poly.pdbx_seq_one_letter_code
_entity_poly.pdbx_strand_id
1 'polypeptide(L)'
;MTIRVLVAKVGLDGHDRGIKVVARLLRDAGMEVVYTGLFQTPETVAIAAIQEDVDVVGLSMLSGAHLTLAPMVVETLRAKGSDIPVVVGGIVPNNDLEDMRAAGVAAVFGPGASADDMVASINEVVSRARA
;
A
#
# COMPACT_ATOMS: atom_id res chain seq x y z
N MET A 1 -1.05 12.65 -15.94
CA MET A 1 -1.12 13.01 -14.52
C MET A 1 -0.24 12.09 -13.70
N THR A 2 0.59 12.65 -12.85
CA THR A 2 1.52 11.87 -12.04
C THR A 2 0.83 11.28 -10.82
N ILE A 3 0.96 9.97 -10.62
CA ILE A 3 0.44 9.29 -9.45
C ILE A 3 1.44 9.43 -8.30
N ARG A 4 0.95 9.81 -7.15
CA ARG A 4 1.75 9.92 -5.93
C ARG A 4 1.44 8.74 -5.01
N VAL A 5 2.46 7.96 -4.70
CA VAL A 5 2.33 6.73 -3.91
C VAL A 5 3.06 6.90 -2.59
N LEU A 6 2.37 6.61 -1.50
CA LEU A 6 3.03 6.49 -0.20
C LEU A 6 3.37 5.01 -0.01
N VAL A 7 4.64 4.72 0.22
CA VAL A 7 5.11 3.36 0.46
C VAL A 7 5.53 3.26 1.92
N ALA A 8 4.94 2.33 2.64
CA ALA A 8 5.15 2.21 4.08
C ALA A 8 5.31 0.76 4.51
N LYS A 9 6.07 0.55 5.58
CA LYS A 9 6.22 -0.73 6.24
C LYS A 9 5.63 -0.62 7.63
N VAL A 10 4.55 -1.37 7.86
CA VAL A 10 3.77 -1.26 9.10
C VAL A 10 4.20 -2.36 10.07
N GLY A 11 4.27 -2.01 11.36
CA GLY A 11 4.62 -2.94 12.42
C GLY A 11 6.12 -2.93 12.75
N LEU A 12 6.57 -4.01 13.39
CA LEU A 12 7.93 -4.11 13.94
C LEU A 12 8.93 -4.81 13.02
N ASP A 13 8.55 -5.03 11.76
CA ASP A 13 9.41 -5.66 10.77
C ASP A 13 10.51 -4.70 10.33
N GLY A 14 11.77 -5.08 10.54
CA GLY A 14 12.94 -4.28 10.17
C GLY A 14 13.51 -4.57 8.78
N HIS A 15 12.88 -5.44 8.01
CA HIS A 15 13.34 -5.81 6.67
C HIS A 15 12.89 -4.78 5.64
N ASP A 16 13.79 -3.92 5.17
CA ASP A 16 13.45 -2.81 4.28
C ASP A 16 13.83 -3.01 2.82
N ARG A 17 14.55 -4.08 2.49
CA ARG A 17 15.07 -4.29 1.14
C ARG A 17 13.97 -4.37 0.08
N GLY A 18 12.92 -5.13 0.36
CA GLY A 18 11.82 -5.30 -0.58
C GLY A 18 11.08 -4.00 -0.86
N ILE A 19 10.81 -3.23 0.18
CA ILE A 19 10.10 -1.96 0.03
C ILE A 19 10.92 -0.93 -0.75
N LYS A 20 12.25 -0.92 -0.56
CA LYS A 20 13.13 -0.02 -1.31
C LYS A 20 13.17 -0.37 -2.79
N VAL A 21 13.16 -1.66 -3.12
CA VAL A 21 13.09 -2.12 -4.51
C VAL A 21 11.76 -1.67 -5.16
N VAL A 22 10.65 -1.87 -4.48
CA VAL A 22 9.34 -1.45 -4.97
C VAL A 22 9.29 0.07 -5.17
N ALA A 23 9.79 0.84 -4.21
CA ALA A 23 9.83 2.29 -4.33
C ALA A 23 10.61 2.73 -5.58
N ARG A 24 11.74 2.11 -5.85
CA ARG A 24 12.54 2.39 -7.04
C ARG A 24 11.82 2.04 -8.33
N LEU A 25 11.16 0.87 -8.36
CA LEU A 25 10.40 0.45 -9.53
C LEU A 25 9.28 1.44 -9.87
N LEU A 26 8.57 1.93 -8.86
CA LEU A 26 7.50 2.89 -9.06
C LEU A 26 8.03 4.25 -9.53
N ARG A 27 9.17 4.71 -8.99
CA ARG A 27 9.82 5.93 -9.46
C ARG A 27 10.24 5.81 -10.91
N ASP A 28 10.83 4.68 -11.28
CA ASP A 28 11.27 4.42 -12.65
C ASP A 28 10.10 4.41 -13.63
N ALA A 29 8.89 4.08 -13.15
CA ALA A 29 7.67 4.12 -13.94
C ALA A 29 7.04 5.52 -14.02
N GLY A 30 7.68 6.54 -13.44
CA GLY A 30 7.21 7.92 -13.50
C GLY A 30 6.30 8.34 -12.35
N MET A 31 6.15 7.53 -11.32
CA MET A 31 5.36 7.88 -10.15
C MET A 31 6.19 8.65 -9.13
N GLU A 32 5.54 9.54 -8.38
CA GLU A 32 6.14 10.15 -7.20
C GLU A 32 6.00 9.20 -6.02
N VAL A 33 7.09 8.92 -5.34
CA VAL A 33 7.08 8.00 -4.21
C VAL A 33 7.48 8.71 -2.94
N VAL A 34 6.61 8.61 -1.93
CA VAL A 34 6.89 9.06 -0.57
C VAL A 34 7.16 7.81 0.27
N TYR A 35 8.35 7.72 0.84
CA TYR A 35 8.72 6.60 1.69
C TYR A 35 8.74 7.06 3.14
N THR A 36 7.91 6.44 3.99
CA THR A 36 7.78 6.85 5.39
C THR A 36 8.75 6.13 6.33
N GLY A 37 9.48 5.14 5.82
CA GLY A 37 10.40 4.38 6.65
C GLY A 37 9.79 3.14 7.29
N LEU A 38 10.55 2.55 8.21
CA LEU A 38 10.16 1.33 8.93
C LEU A 38 9.36 1.64 10.19
N PHE A 39 8.78 0.61 10.79
CA PHE A 39 8.14 0.68 12.12
C PHE A 39 6.97 1.66 12.20
N GLN A 40 6.25 1.81 11.09
CA GLN A 40 5.09 2.69 11.06
C GLN A 40 3.88 2.02 11.73
N THR A 41 2.99 2.84 12.28
CA THR A 41 1.70 2.38 12.79
C THR A 41 0.61 2.73 11.77
N PRO A 42 -0.58 2.09 11.84
CA PRO A 42 -1.70 2.49 10.98
C PRO A 42 -2.01 3.98 11.08
N GLU A 43 -1.94 4.56 12.28
CA GLU A 43 -2.19 5.98 12.51
C GLU A 43 -1.15 6.87 11.82
N THR A 44 0.14 6.56 11.95
CA THR A 44 1.20 7.36 11.34
C THR A 44 1.15 7.27 9.81
N VAL A 45 0.82 6.10 9.27
CA VAL A 45 0.66 5.92 7.83
C VAL A 45 -0.52 6.76 7.32
N ALA A 46 -1.66 6.71 8.00
CA ALA A 46 -2.83 7.46 7.60
C ALA A 46 -2.59 8.97 7.64
N ILE A 47 -1.94 9.47 8.69
CA ILE A 47 -1.61 10.88 8.81
C ILE A 47 -0.68 11.31 7.67
N ALA A 48 0.37 10.54 7.41
CA ALA A 48 1.30 10.85 6.34
C ALA A 48 0.63 10.87 4.97
N ALA A 49 -0.24 9.88 4.71
CA ALA A 49 -0.96 9.78 3.45
C ALA A 49 -1.83 11.02 3.19
N ILE A 50 -2.53 11.48 4.21
CA ILE A 50 -3.40 12.65 4.11
C ILE A 50 -2.57 13.93 3.96
N GLN A 51 -1.51 14.10 4.76
CA GLN A 51 -0.65 15.28 4.70
C GLN A 51 0.07 15.41 3.38
N GLU A 52 0.52 14.30 2.82
CA GLU A 52 1.23 14.28 1.54
C GLU A 52 0.27 14.24 0.34
N ASP A 53 -1.01 14.17 0.58
CA ASP A 53 -2.05 14.13 -0.44
C ASP A 53 -1.76 13.07 -1.52
N VAL A 54 -1.49 11.86 -1.07
CA VAL A 54 -1.14 10.77 -1.99
C VAL A 54 -2.38 10.19 -2.66
N ASP A 55 -2.18 9.59 -3.82
CA ASP A 55 -3.25 8.95 -4.59
C ASP A 55 -3.50 7.51 -4.17
N VAL A 56 -2.50 6.88 -3.58
CA VAL A 56 -2.58 5.47 -3.15
C VAL A 56 -1.56 5.21 -2.05
N VAL A 57 -1.91 4.34 -1.12
CA VAL A 57 -1.01 3.86 -0.06
C VAL A 57 -0.59 2.43 -0.40
N GLY A 58 0.71 2.19 -0.50
CA GLY A 58 1.26 0.86 -0.68
C GLY A 58 1.90 0.38 0.62
N LEU A 59 1.42 -0.74 1.14
CA LEU A 59 1.96 -1.35 2.35
C LEU A 59 2.80 -2.56 1.98
N SER A 60 4.02 -2.62 2.48
CA SER A 60 4.87 -3.80 2.36
C SER A 60 4.84 -4.55 3.68
N MET A 61 4.51 -5.83 3.62
CA MET A 61 4.31 -6.66 4.81
C MET A 61 4.97 -8.01 4.67
N LEU A 62 5.56 -8.50 5.75
CA LEU A 62 5.89 -9.90 5.89
C LEU A 62 4.68 -10.66 6.42
N SER A 63 4.73 -11.99 6.32
CA SER A 63 3.61 -12.86 6.65
C SER A 63 3.04 -12.63 8.05
N GLY A 64 1.73 -12.73 8.19
CA GLY A 64 1.00 -12.70 9.45
C GLY A 64 0.43 -11.35 9.85
N ALA A 65 1.07 -10.25 9.46
CA ALA A 65 0.64 -8.92 9.85
C ALA A 65 -0.49 -8.37 8.96
N HIS A 66 -0.65 -8.91 7.77
CA HIS A 66 -1.59 -8.37 6.75
C HIS A 66 -3.05 -8.42 7.21
N LEU A 67 -3.46 -9.47 7.92
CA LEU A 67 -4.85 -9.63 8.37
C LEU A 67 -5.24 -8.64 9.46
N THR A 68 -4.28 -8.09 10.18
CA THR A 68 -4.54 -7.16 11.28
C THR A 68 -4.21 -5.73 10.90
N LEU A 69 -3.01 -5.50 10.39
CA LEU A 69 -2.49 -4.14 10.19
C LEU A 69 -3.03 -3.47 8.92
N ALA A 70 -3.19 -4.22 7.82
CA ALA A 70 -3.72 -3.62 6.60
C ALA A 70 -5.16 -3.15 6.76
N PRO A 71 -6.08 -3.95 7.32
CA PRO A 71 -7.43 -3.45 7.62
C PRO A 71 -7.43 -2.24 8.54
N MET A 72 -6.54 -2.18 9.53
CA MET A 72 -6.45 -1.03 10.43
C MET A 72 -6.05 0.24 9.70
N VAL A 73 -5.15 0.16 8.72
CA VAL A 73 -4.80 1.32 7.90
C VAL A 73 -6.01 1.83 7.11
N VAL A 74 -6.75 0.92 6.49
CA VAL A 74 -7.97 1.27 5.75
C VAL A 74 -8.98 1.94 6.68
N GLU A 75 -9.26 1.33 7.83
CA GLU A 75 -10.21 1.88 8.81
C GLU A 75 -9.78 3.26 9.30
N THR A 76 -8.49 3.43 9.60
CA THR A 76 -7.98 4.71 10.10
C THR A 76 -8.12 5.80 9.05
N LEU A 77 -7.84 5.51 7.78
CA LEU A 77 -8.04 6.45 6.69
C LEU A 77 -9.51 6.85 6.56
N ARG A 78 -10.42 5.86 6.58
CA ARG A 78 -11.87 6.11 6.45
C ARG A 78 -12.40 6.91 7.64
N ALA A 79 -11.93 6.63 8.84
CA ALA A 79 -12.31 7.37 10.05
C ALA A 79 -11.87 8.83 9.98
N LYS A 80 -10.81 9.14 9.24
CA LYS A 80 -10.33 10.51 9.03
C LYS A 80 -10.98 11.19 7.82
N GLY A 81 -11.95 10.54 7.19
CA GLY A 81 -12.66 11.09 6.03
C GLY A 81 -11.94 10.94 4.70
N SER A 82 -10.95 10.06 4.62
CA SER A 82 -10.18 9.86 3.40
C SER A 82 -10.60 8.59 2.66
N ASP A 83 -10.71 8.70 1.33
CA ASP A 83 -11.01 7.58 0.44
C ASP A 83 -9.77 7.03 -0.25
N ILE A 84 -8.57 7.40 0.21
CA ILE A 84 -7.32 6.95 -0.41
C ILE A 84 -7.28 5.42 -0.44
N PRO A 85 -7.11 4.80 -1.63
CA PRO A 85 -7.03 3.35 -1.73
C PRO A 85 -5.74 2.81 -1.14
N VAL A 86 -5.81 1.59 -0.61
CA VAL A 86 -4.68 0.89 0.00
C VAL A 86 -4.40 -0.38 -0.78
N VAL A 87 -3.15 -0.58 -1.17
CA VAL A 87 -2.68 -1.82 -1.80
C VAL A 87 -1.63 -2.46 -0.90
N VAL A 88 -1.51 -3.77 -0.97
CA VAL A 88 -0.60 -4.54 -0.11
C VAL A 88 0.32 -5.39 -0.97
N GLY A 89 1.61 -5.35 -0.66
CA GLY A 89 2.61 -6.23 -1.24
C GLY A 89 3.23 -7.13 -0.19
N GLY A 90 3.42 -8.39 -0.52
CA GLY A 90 4.02 -9.36 0.38
C GLY A 90 3.50 -10.78 0.15
N ILE A 91 3.80 -11.66 1.10
CA ILE A 91 3.34 -13.04 1.04
C ILE A 91 1.97 -13.12 1.73
N VAL A 92 0.90 -13.17 0.92
CA VAL A 92 -0.47 -13.29 1.42
C VAL A 92 -1.05 -14.63 0.91
N PRO A 93 -1.40 -15.54 1.80
CA PRO A 93 -2.03 -16.81 1.39
C PRO A 93 -3.32 -16.58 0.60
N ASN A 94 -3.59 -17.44 -0.39
CA ASN A 94 -4.75 -17.28 -1.27
C ASN A 94 -6.08 -17.23 -0.52
N ASN A 95 -6.23 -18.00 0.56
CA ASN A 95 -7.45 -17.99 1.36
C ASN A 95 -7.64 -16.70 2.18
N ASP A 96 -6.60 -15.86 2.30
CA ASP A 96 -6.71 -14.56 2.97
C ASP A 96 -7.03 -13.42 2.01
N LEU A 97 -6.93 -13.64 0.70
CA LEU A 97 -7.16 -12.58 -0.29
C LEU A 97 -8.58 -12.03 -0.23
N GLU A 98 -9.56 -12.90 -0.02
CA GLU A 98 -10.96 -12.47 0.08
C GLU A 98 -11.19 -11.63 1.34
N ASP A 99 -10.59 -12.02 2.45
CA ASP A 99 -10.67 -11.26 3.70
C ASP A 99 -10.04 -9.86 3.56
N MET A 100 -8.90 -9.78 2.87
CA MET A 100 -8.24 -8.51 2.58
C MET A 100 -9.14 -7.60 1.75
N ARG A 101 -9.76 -8.16 0.71
CA ARG A 101 -10.66 -7.41 -0.16
C ARG A 101 -11.90 -6.95 0.58
N ALA A 102 -12.48 -7.81 1.42
CA ALA A 102 -13.64 -7.48 2.25
C ALA A 102 -13.31 -6.38 3.26
N ALA A 103 -12.06 -6.29 3.71
CA ALA A 103 -11.60 -5.25 4.63
C ALA A 103 -11.32 -3.92 3.91
N GLY A 104 -11.45 -3.84 2.60
CA GLY A 104 -11.28 -2.61 1.84
C GLY A 104 -9.91 -2.45 1.18
N VAL A 105 -9.06 -3.48 1.19
CA VAL A 105 -7.79 -3.46 0.46
C VAL A 105 -8.08 -3.56 -1.04
N ALA A 106 -7.56 -2.62 -1.82
CA ALA A 106 -7.90 -2.51 -3.24
C ALA A 106 -7.18 -3.52 -4.12
N ALA A 107 -5.95 -3.90 -3.77
CA ALA A 107 -5.18 -4.89 -4.51
C ALA A 107 -4.12 -5.52 -3.62
N VAL A 108 -3.73 -6.75 -3.95
CA VAL A 108 -2.67 -7.48 -3.25
C VAL A 108 -1.67 -8.01 -4.28
N PHE A 109 -0.38 -7.77 -4.03
CA PHE A 109 0.70 -8.23 -4.91
C PHE A 109 1.50 -9.31 -4.18
N GLY A 110 1.58 -10.49 -4.77
CA GLY A 110 2.42 -11.57 -4.28
C GLY A 110 3.88 -11.40 -4.70
N PRO A 111 4.77 -12.27 -4.20
CA PRO A 111 6.20 -12.18 -4.51
C PRO A 111 6.55 -12.43 -5.99
N GLY A 112 5.63 -13.01 -6.75
CA GLY A 112 5.81 -13.24 -8.20
C GLY A 112 5.27 -12.13 -9.07
N ALA A 113 4.73 -11.05 -8.52
CA ALA A 113 4.20 -9.96 -9.30
C ALA A 113 5.33 -9.21 -10.01
N SER A 114 5.17 -8.96 -11.32
CA SER A 114 6.15 -8.18 -12.08
C SER A 114 5.98 -6.69 -11.80
N ALA A 115 7.03 -5.90 -12.12
CA ALA A 115 6.96 -4.46 -12.02
C ALA A 115 5.82 -3.90 -12.88
N ASP A 116 5.67 -4.42 -14.10
CA ASP A 116 4.62 -3.98 -15.02
C ASP A 116 3.22 -4.27 -14.46
N ASP A 117 3.03 -5.43 -13.83
CA ASP A 117 1.76 -5.80 -13.20
C ASP A 117 1.42 -4.87 -12.04
N MET A 118 2.41 -4.54 -11.21
CA MET A 118 2.21 -3.61 -10.09
C MET A 118 1.83 -2.22 -10.58
N VAL A 119 2.54 -1.71 -11.57
CA VAL A 119 2.27 -0.38 -12.14
C VAL A 119 0.87 -0.34 -12.76
N ALA A 120 0.51 -1.33 -13.56
CA ALA A 120 -0.81 -1.40 -14.19
C ALA A 120 -1.93 -1.46 -13.15
N SER A 121 -1.74 -2.26 -12.11
CA SER A 121 -2.74 -2.41 -11.04
C SER A 121 -2.91 -1.12 -10.23
N ILE A 122 -1.82 -0.43 -9.91
CA ILE A 122 -1.87 0.85 -9.21
C ILE A 122 -2.59 1.90 -10.06
N ASN A 123 -2.29 1.98 -11.35
CA ASN A 123 -3.00 2.87 -12.26
C ASN A 123 -4.51 2.59 -12.26
N GLU A 124 -4.91 1.34 -12.31
CA GLU A 124 -6.31 0.95 -12.28
C GLU A 124 -6.99 1.32 -10.96
N VAL A 125 -6.33 1.04 -9.85
CA VAL A 125 -6.83 1.35 -8.50
C VAL A 125 -7.08 2.85 -8.36
N VAL A 126 -6.12 3.67 -8.76
CA VAL A 126 -6.22 5.13 -8.67
C VAL A 126 -7.33 5.64 -9.60
N SER A 127 -7.42 5.10 -10.80
CA SER A 127 -8.45 5.48 -11.77
C SER A 127 -9.86 5.20 -11.24
N ARG A 128 -10.07 4.05 -10.61
CA ARG A 128 -11.35 3.70 -9.99
C ARG A 128 -11.71 4.62 -8.82
N ALA A 129 -10.73 4.97 -8.01
CA ALA A 129 -10.93 5.84 -6.85
C ALA A 129 -11.34 7.27 -7.27
N ARG A 130 -10.96 7.69 -8.46
CA ARG A 130 -11.27 9.01 -9.01
C ARG A 130 -12.55 9.03 -9.87
N ALA A 131 -13.09 7.86 -10.14
CA ALA A 131 -14.29 7.75 -10.98
C ALA A 131 -15.55 8.25 -10.25
#